data_2e8d1f0d6aa3a96c5169b656c3b616b0
#
_entry.id   2e8d1f0d6aa3a96c5169b656c3b616b0
#
_cell.length_a   1.000
_cell.length_b   1.000
_cell.length_c   1.000
_cell.angle_alpha   90.00
_cell.angle_beta   90.00
_cell.angle_gamma   90.00
#
_symmetry.space_group_name_H-M   'P 1'
#
loop_
_entity.id
_entity.type
_entity.pdbx_description
1 polymer ?
#
loop_
_entity_poly.entity_id
_entity_poly.type
_entity_poly.pdbx_seq_one_letter_code
_entity_poly.pdbx_strand_id
1 'polypeptide(L)'
;MPFKKYLADIGAALKQGNATEHTHRPALKTLLESLAPNLLATNEPKRIQCGAPDYIVTRGVVPLGYVEAKDVGLNLHDVENSEQLKRYRASLRNLILADYLEFRLYRNGELTLTARLAKWQKNGVLKAEPDGAEKLHKLLIWFIEGEVSSVASPKELAQRMAMLARMIHDVIKLALAQSDEHDELAGQ
;
A
#
# COMPACT_ATOMS: atom_id res chain seq x y z
N MET A 1 -9.00 -7.63 16.19
CA MET A 1 -9.25 -6.71 15.07
C MET A 1 -7.93 -6.02 14.71
N PRO A 2 -7.53 -5.94 13.45
CA PRO A 2 -6.20 -5.46 13.02
C PRO A 2 -5.89 -4.03 13.47
N PHE A 3 -6.88 -3.13 13.44
CA PHE A 3 -6.71 -1.72 13.83
C PHE A 3 -6.36 -1.50 15.31
N LYS A 4 -6.85 -2.35 16.22
CA LYS A 4 -6.49 -2.26 17.66
C LYS A 4 -5.01 -2.60 17.86
N LYS A 5 -4.54 -3.69 17.22
CA LYS A 5 -3.13 -4.07 17.26
C LYS A 5 -2.26 -2.98 16.64
N TYR A 6 -2.63 -2.48 15.47
CA TYR A 6 -1.94 -1.39 14.79
C TYR A 6 -1.76 -0.16 15.69
N LEU A 7 -2.84 0.33 16.32
CA LEU A 7 -2.76 1.47 17.25
C LEU A 7 -1.90 1.19 18.48
N ALA A 8 -1.93 -0.04 18.99
CA ALA A 8 -1.09 -0.43 20.12
C ALA A 8 0.39 -0.39 19.74
N ASP A 9 0.75 -0.90 18.55
CA ASP A 9 2.12 -0.91 18.04
C ASP A 9 2.63 0.54 17.81
N ILE A 10 1.82 1.42 17.18
CA ILE A 10 2.14 2.84 17.02
C ILE A 10 2.33 3.52 18.38
N GLY A 11 1.38 3.31 19.29
CA GLY A 11 1.43 3.92 20.63
C GLY A 11 2.62 3.45 21.47
N ALA A 12 3.02 2.19 21.36
CA ALA A 12 4.20 1.67 22.04
C ALA A 12 5.49 2.33 21.53
N ALA A 13 5.62 2.48 20.21
CA ALA A 13 6.77 3.14 19.60
C ALA A 13 6.85 4.63 20.00
N LEU A 14 5.73 5.35 19.97
CA LEU A 14 5.68 6.77 20.35
C LEU A 14 6.07 7.00 21.82
N LYS A 15 5.69 6.09 22.71
CA LYS A 15 6.04 6.18 24.15
C LYS A 15 7.54 6.08 24.42
N GLN A 16 8.32 5.46 23.51
CA GLN A 16 9.78 5.37 23.64
C GLN A 16 10.47 6.70 23.38
N GLY A 17 9.79 7.68 22.75
CA GLY A 17 10.29 9.04 22.56
C GLY A 17 11.38 9.22 21.50
N ASN A 18 11.79 8.13 20.82
CA ASN A 18 12.82 8.12 19.77
C ASN A 18 12.30 7.57 18.44
N ALA A 19 10.98 7.43 18.31
CA ALA A 19 10.36 6.95 17.09
C ALA A 19 10.48 7.98 15.96
N THR A 20 10.82 7.50 14.78
CA THR A 20 10.81 8.23 13.51
C THR A 20 9.76 7.62 12.59
N GLU A 21 9.53 8.24 11.43
CA GLU A 21 8.67 7.71 10.39
C GLU A 21 8.97 6.22 10.10
N HIS A 22 10.25 5.86 9.98
CA HIS A 22 10.67 4.48 9.69
C HIS A 22 10.28 3.47 10.79
N THR A 23 10.18 3.91 12.06
CA THR A 23 9.84 3.05 13.19
C THR A 23 8.43 2.45 13.05
N HIS A 24 7.53 3.18 12.41
CA HIS A 24 6.14 2.79 12.27
C HIS A 24 5.85 1.95 11.01
N ARG A 25 6.79 1.87 10.09
CA ARG A 25 6.65 1.16 8.81
C ARG A 25 6.25 -0.32 8.95
N PRO A 26 6.83 -1.13 9.86
CA PRO A 26 6.42 -2.53 10.03
C PRO A 26 4.95 -2.69 10.43
N ALA A 27 4.44 -1.79 11.30
CA ALA A 27 3.04 -1.82 11.72
C ALA A 27 2.10 -1.52 10.54
N LEU A 28 2.43 -0.51 9.72
CA LEU A 28 1.64 -0.16 8.53
C LEU A 28 1.67 -1.29 7.49
N LYS A 29 2.83 -1.89 7.25
CA LYS A 29 2.96 -3.06 6.37
C LYS A 29 2.04 -4.19 6.83
N THR A 30 2.12 -4.57 8.10
CA THR A 30 1.27 -5.63 8.68
C THR A 30 -0.22 -5.31 8.54
N LEU A 31 -0.61 -4.05 8.76
CA LEU A 31 -2.00 -3.62 8.58
C LEU A 31 -2.45 -3.80 7.12
N LEU A 32 -1.68 -3.30 6.15
CA LEU A 32 -2.01 -3.40 4.73
C LEU A 32 -2.13 -4.86 4.26
N GLU A 33 -1.19 -5.71 4.65
CA GLU A 33 -1.18 -7.13 4.29
C GLU A 33 -2.31 -7.93 4.95
N SER A 34 -2.84 -7.45 6.09
CA SER A 34 -3.96 -8.10 6.78
C SER A 34 -5.32 -7.89 6.15
N LEU A 35 -5.44 -7.00 5.15
CA LEU A 35 -6.73 -6.63 4.55
C LEU A 35 -7.32 -7.70 3.64
N ALA A 36 -6.45 -8.45 2.96
CA ALA A 36 -6.87 -9.56 2.10
C ALA A 36 -5.70 -10.55 1.86
N PRO A 37 -5.98 -11.80 1.51
CA PRO A 37 -4.95 -12.75 1.14
C PRO A 37 -4.18 -12.29 -0.11
N ASN A 38 -2.91 -12.69 -0.19
CA ASN A 38 -2.00 -12.39 -1.31
C ASN A 38 -1.73 -10.89 -1.53
N LEU A 39 -2.00 -10.04 -0.55
CA LEU A 39 -1.51 -8.67 -0.56
C LEU A 39 -0.06 -8.63 -0.06
N LEU A 40 0.76 -7.88 -0.77
CA LEU A 40 2.14 -7.60 -0.39
C LEU A 40 2.37 -6.09 -0.40
N ALA A 41 2.83 -5.56 0.73
CA ALA A 41 3.27 -4.18 0.86
C ALA A 41 4.81 -4.15 0.89
N THR A 42 5.42 -3.79 -0.23
CA THR A 42 6.88 -3.66 -0.33
C THR A 42 7.30 -2.26 0.09
N ASN A 43 8.10 -2.19 1.16
CA ASN A 43 8.70 -0.95 1.64
C ASN A 43 9.89 -0.57 0.73
N GLU A 44 10.06 0.73 0.50
CA GLU A 44 11.13 1.28 -0.35
C GLU A 44 11.25 0.56 -1.71
N PRO A 45 10.18 0.56 -2.52
CA PRO A 45 10.21 -0.09 -3.82
C PRO A 45 11.22 0.59 -4.74
N LYS A 46 11.61 -0.10 -5.81
CA LYS A 46 12.46 0.50 -6.84
C LYS A 46 11.87 1.82 -7.31
N ARG A 47 12.74 2.82 -7.49
CA ARG A 47 12.36 4.14 -7.98
C ARG A 47 11.61 4.04 -9.31
N ILE A 48 10.50 4.74 -9.39
CA ILE A 48 9.68 4.90 -10.60
C ILE A 48 9.87 6.32 -11.18
N GLN A 49 9.26 6.61 -12.31
CA GLN A 49 9.46 7.88 -13.02
C GLN A 49 9.12 9.12 -12.15
N CYS A 50 8.10 9.06 -11.30
CA CYS A 50 7.72 10.17 -10.42
C CYS A 50 8.48 10.22 -9.08
N GLY A 51 9.30 9.23 -8.76
CA GLY A 51 10.06 9.17 -7.52
C GLY A 51 10.09 7.79 -6.89
N ALA A 52 10.25 7.73 -5.58
CA ALA A 52 10.23 6.49 -4.79
C ALA A 52 9.25 6.67 -3.62
N PRO A 53 7.96 6.31 -3.79
CA PRO A 53 7.01 6.24 -2.69
C PRO A 53 7.45 5.24 -1.63
N ASP A 54 7.03 5.42 -0.36
CA ASP A 54 7.46 4.54 0.74
C ASP A 54 7.01 3.10 0.57
N TYR A 55 5.82 2.89 -0.04
CA TYR A 55 5.34 1.54 -0.33
C TYR A 55 4.71 1.44 -1.72
N ILE A 56 4.87 0.25 -2.30
CA ILE A 56 3.98 -0.28 -3.33
C ILE A 56 3.16 -1.42 -2.73
N VAL A 57 1.85 -1.40 -2.94
CA VAL A 57 0.94 -2.48 -2.56
C VAL A 57 0.54 -3.25 -3.80
N THR A 58 0.76 -4.57 -3.78
CA THR A 58 0.46 -5.46 -4.90
C THR A 58 -0.45 -6.60 -4.48
N ARG A 59 -1.20 -7.15 -5.43
CA ARG A 59 -1.86 -8.46 -5.29
C ARG A 59 -1.22 -9.43 -6.26
N GLY A 60 -0.40 -10.33 -5.71
CA GLY A 60 0.56 -11.07 -6.53
C GLY A 60 1.50 -10.10 -7.25
N VAL A 61 1.49 -10.12 -8.58
CA VAL A 61 2.34 -9.23 -9.40
C VAL A 61 1.64 -7.93 -9.85
N VAL A 62 0.34 -7.77 -9.55
CA VAL A 62 -0.46 -6.62 -10.00
C VAL A 62 -0.33 -5.49 -8.98
N PRO A 63 0.22 -4.31 -9.36
CA PRO A 63 0.21 -3.13 -8.51
C PRO A 63 -1.22 -2.63 -8.30
N LEU A 64 -1.61 -2.46 -7.04
CA LEU A 64 -2.89 -1.87 -6.66
C LEU A 64 -2.76 -0.36 -6.42
N GLY A 65 -1.65 0.07 -5.82
CA GLY A 65 -1.41 1.47 -5.52
C GLY A 65 -0.16 1.68 -4.67
N TYR A 66 0.03 2.92 -4.24
CA TYR A 66 1.20 3.38 -3.53
C TYR A 66 0.80 4.04 -2.21
N VAL A 67 1.72 4.02 -1.24
CA VAL A 67 1.54 4.72 0.03
C VAL A 67 2.78 5.57 0.29
N GLU A 68 2.54 6.82 0.66
CA GLU A 68 3.53 7.75 1.17
C GLU A 68 3.21 8.01 2.64
N ALA A 69 4.14 7.73 3.52
CA ALA A 69 4.02 7.93 4.95
C ALA A 69 4.81 9.16 5.39
N LYS A 70 4.40 9.77 6.47
CA LYS A 70 5.04 10.93 7.09
C LYS A 70 5.07 10.74 8.60
N ASP A 71 5.91 11.50 9.29
CA ASP A 71 5.98 11.47 10.75
C ASP A 71 4.61 11.65 11.40
N VAL A 72 4.40 10.91 12.49
CA VAL A 72 3.15 10.94 13.24
C VAL A 72 2.85 12.35 13.75
N GLY A 73 1.63 12.83 13.45
CA GLY A 73 1.16 14.15 13.88
C GLY A 73 1.57 15.29 12.95
N LEU A 74 2.24 14.99 11.83
CA LEU A 74 2.48 16.00 10.81
C LEU A 74 1.16 16.43 10.16
N ASN A 75 1.04 17.75 9.88
CA ASN A 75 -0.15 18.25 9.19
C ASN A 75 -0.13 17.81 7.71
N LEU A 76 -0.94 16.83 7.37
CA LEU A 76 -0.99 16.31 5.99
C LEU A 76 -1.49 17.34 4.97
N HIS A 77 -2.19 18.40 5.41
CA HIS A 77 -2.59 19.48 4.50
C HIS A 77 -1.39 20.26 3.98
N ASP A 78 -0.37 20.48 4.81
CA ASP A 78 0.85 21.16 4.39
C ASP A 78 1.68 20.27 3.49
N VAL A 79 1.73 18.98 3.80
CA VAL A 79 2.46 17.96 3.04
C VAL A 79 1.89 17.78 1.64
N GLU A 80 0.57 17.74 1.47
CA GLU A 80 -0.08 17.54 0.16
C GLU A 80 0.20 18.65 -0.85
N ASN A 81 0.63 19.83 -0.38
CA ASN A 81 1.04 20.96 -1.21
C ASN A 81 2.53 20.94 -1.58
N SER A 82 3.32 19.99 -1.06
CA SER A 82 4.72 19.84 -1.42
C SER A 82 4.88 19.41 -2.89
N GLU A 83 6.02 19.78 -3.49
CA GLU A 83 6.33 19.41 -4.88
C GLU A 83 6.39 17.89 -5.08
N GLN A 84 6.82 17.14 -4.06
CA GLN A 84 6.82 15.68 -4.08
C GLN A 84 5.40 15.12 -4.21
N LEU A 85 4.48 15.57 -3.35
CA LEU A 85 3.10 15.07 -3.35
C LEU A 85 2.32 15.51 -4.59
N LYS A 86 2.53 16.74 -5.07
CA LYS A 86 1.95 17.20 -6.34
C LYS A 86 2.37 16.29 -7.50
N ARG A 87 3.67 15.95 -7.58
CA ARG A 87 4.20 15.04 -8.59
C ARG A 87 3.64 13.62 -8.46
N TYR A 88 3.52 13.10 -7.23
CA TYR A 88 2.91 11.78 -6.98
C TYR A 88 1.43 11.77 -7.36
N ARG A 89 0.65 12.76 -6.96
CA ARG A 89 -0.76 12.88 -7.31
C ARG A 89 -0.99 12.98 -8.82
N ALA A 90 -0.10 13.67 -9.54
CA ALA A 90 -0.18 13.77 -10.99
C ALA A 90 0.17 12.47 -11.73
N SER A 91 0.97 11.59 -11.11
CA SER A 91 1.51 10.40 -11.76
C SER A 91 0.92 9.08 -11.26
N LEU A 92 0.47 9.04 -10.01
CA LEU A 92 -0.02 7.83 -9.35
C LEU A 92 -1.54 7.87 -9.26
N ARG A 93 -2.17 6.90 -9.89
CA ARG A 93 -3.65 6.84 -9.94
C ARG A 93 -4.30 6.50 -8.63
N ASN A 94 -3.61 5.74 -7.79
CA ASN A 94 -4.11 5.23 -6.52
C ASN A 94 -3.01 5.42 -5.48
N LEU A 95 -3.16 6.45 -4.66
CA LEU A 95 -2.16 6.87 -3.68
C LEU A 95 -2.81 7.10 -2.33
N ILE A 96 -2.22 6.55 -1.27
CA ILE A 96 -2.51 6.94 0.10
C ILE A 96 -1.37 7.85 0.59
N LEU A 97 -1.72 9.00 1.18
CA LEU A 97 -0.86 9.80 2.04
C LEU A 97 -1.28 9.56 3.49
N ALA A 98 -0.34 9.26 4.39
CA ALA A 98 -0.64 9.00 5.78
C ALA A 98 0.43 9.55 6.73
N ASP A 99 0.01 9.91 7.97
CA ASP A 99 0.87 10.15 9.12
C ASP A 99 0.76 9.02 10.17
N TYR A 100 0.38 7.81 9.73
CA TYR A 100 0.05 6.64 10.54
C TYR A 100 -1.24 6.74 11.38
N LEU A 101 -1.80 7.93 11.59
CA LEU A 101 -3.05 8.15 12.34
C LEU A 101 -4.17 8.69 11.45
N GLU A 102 -3.84 9.52 10.46
CA GLU A 102 -4.72 10.00 9.40
C GLU A 102 -4.28 9.43 8.06
N PHE A 103 -5.26 9.07 7.23
CA PHE A 103 -5.07 8.50 5.90
C PHE A 103 -5.90 9.27 4.90
N ARG A 104 -5.29 9.67 3.79
CA ARG A 104 -5.93 10.37 2.67
C ARG A 104 -5.75 9.56 1.41
N LEU A 105 -6.86 9.12 0.83
CA LEU A 105 -6.87 8.38 -0.43
C LEU A 105 -7.07 9.34 -1.60
N TYR A 106 -6.12 9.32 -2.53
CA TYR A 106 -6.19 10.05 -3.79
C TYR A 106 -6.41 9.07 -4.95
N ARG A 107 -7.36 9.42 -5.81
CA ARG A 107 -7.64 8.72 -7.05
C ARG A 107 -7.46 9.68 -8.23
N ASN A 108 -6.61 9.32 -9.19
CA ASN A 108 -6.31 10.17 -10.34
C ASN A 108 -5.95 11.62 -9.95
N GLY A 109 -5.23 11.78 -8.84
CA GLY A 109 -4.84 13.07 -8.29
C GLY A 109 -5.85 13.76 -7.37
N GLU A 110 -7.11 13.29 -7.34
CA GLU A 110 -8.19 13.90 -6.55
C GLU A 110 -8.33 13.21 -5.18
N LEU A 111 -8.52 14.01 -4.12
CA LEU A 111 -8.80 13.50 -2.78
C LEU A 111 -10.20 12.86 -2.75
N THR A 112 -10.25 11.55 -2.52
CA THR A 112 -11.50 10.77 -2.57
C THR A 112 -12.05 10.49 -1.18
N LEU A 113 -11.20 10.05 -0.26
CA LEU A 113 -11.58 9.72 1.12
C LEU A 113 -10.51 10.17 2.10
N THR A 114 -10.97 10.53 3.30
CA THR A 114 -10.10 10.78 4.46
C THR A 114 -10.62 9.97 5.64
N ALA A 115 -9.72 9.32 6.34
CA ALA A 115 -10.01 8.60 7.57
C ALA A 115 -8.96 8.91 8.64
N ARG A 116 -9.41 9.27 9.83
CA ARG A 116 -8.54 9.46 10.99
C ARG A 116 -8.84 8.36 12.00
N LEU A 117 -7.84 7.55 12.32
CA LEU A 117 -7.97 6.43 13.24
C LEU A 117 -7.83 6.89 14.70
N ALA A 118 -6.93 7.82 14.95
CA ALA A 118 -6.69 8.38 16.27
C ALA A 118 -6.07 9.78 16.17
N LYS A 119 -6.06 10.49 17.30
CA LYS A 119 -5.31 11.74 17.51
C LYS A 119 -4.22 11.53 18.54
N TRP A 120 -3.04 12.06 18.26
CA TRP A 120 -2.00 12.14 19.26
C TRP A 120 -2.19 13.40 20.11
N GLN A 121 -2.35 13.18 21.42
CA GLN A 121 -2.56 14.26 22.40
C GLN A 121 -1.21 14.74 22.92
N LYS A 122 -1.17 15.99 23.41
CA LYS A 122 0.03 16.62 24.00
C LYS A 122 0.62 15.85 25.17
N ASN A 123 -0.19 15.02 25.85
CA ASN A 123 0.25 14.16 26.96
C ASN A 123 0.88 12.84 26.49
N GLY A 124 1.13 12.66 25.19
CA GLY A 124 1.71 11.44 24.61
C GLY A 124 0.75 10.26 24.53
N VAL A 125 -0.56 10.49 24.66
CA VAL A 125 -1.60 9.45 24.58
C VAL A 125 -2.29 9.49 23.22
N LEU A 126 -2.48 8.32 22.61
CA LEU A 126 -3.33 8.17 21.43
C LEU A 126 -4.80 8.09 21.86
N LYS A 127 -5.61 9.01 21.36
CA LYS A 127 -7.05 8.98 21.51
C LYS A 127 -7.68 8.48 20.21
N ALA A 128 -8.26 7.27 20.24
CA ALA A 128 -8.97 6.72 19.09
C ALA A 128 -10.19 7.59 18.73
N GLU A 129 -10.45 7.75 17.42
CA GLU A 129 -11.67 8.38 16.93
C GLU A 129 -12.82 7.36 16.99
N PRO A 130 -14.05 7.77 17.36
CA PRO A 130 -15.18 6.84 17.55
C PRO A 130 -15.42 5.91 16.36
N ASP A 131 -15.49 6.46 15.14
CA ASP A 131 -15.73 5.71 13.90
C ASP A 131 -14.45 5.52 13.08
N GLY A 132 -13.28 5.79 13.68
CA GLY A 132 -11.99 5.84 12.97
C GLY A 132 -11.62 4.51 12.32
N ALA A 133 -11.84 3.40 13.02
CA ALA A 133 -11.56 2.07 12.52
C ALA A 133 -12.44 1.68 11.32
N GLU A 134 -13.72 2.02 11.37
CA GLU A 134 -14.67 1.76 10.29
C GLU A 134 -14.35 2.60 9.06
N LYS A 135 -14.11 3.91 9.26
CA LYS A 135 -13.73 4.83 8.17
C LYS A 135 -12.41 4.43 7.52
N LEU A 136 -11.42 4.05 8.33
CA LEU A 136 -10.14 3.59 7.79
C LEU A 136 -10.30 2.26 7.05
N HIS A 137 -11.08 1.31 7.60
CA HIS A 137 -11.36 0.06 6.90
C HIS A 137 -11.98 0.31 5.52
N LYS A 138 -13.01 1.16 5.46
CA LYS A 138 -13.65 1.54 4.20
C LYS A 138 -12.65 2.14 3.22
N LEU A 139 -11.80 3.08 3.67
CA LEU A 139 -10.77 3.70 2.83
C LEU A 139 -9.78 2.67 2.31
N LEU A 140 -9.30 1.77 3.15
CA LEU A 140 -8.32 0.74 2.77
C LEU A 140 -8.94 -0.31 1.83
N ILE A 141 -10.19 -0.72 2.06
CA ILE A 141 -10.91 -1.60 1.10
C ILE A 141 -11.04 -0.90 -0.26
N TRP A 142 -11.44 0.36 -0.29
CA TRP A 142 -11.48 1.11 -1.54
C TRP A 142 -10.11 1.20 -2.21
N PHE A 143 -9.04 1.37 -1.45
CA PHE A 143 -7.68 1.39 -1.99
C PHE A 143 -7.31 0.06 -2.66
N ILE A 144 -7.62 -1.09 -2.06
CA ILE A 144 -7.26 -2.41 -2.60
C ILE A 144 -8.25 -2.95 -3.64
N GLU A 145 -9.52 -2.52 -3.60
CA GLU A 145 -10.55 -2.88 -4.58
C GLU A 145 -10.62 -1.89 -5.74
N GLY A 146 -9.86 -0.79 -5.60
CA GLY A 146 -9.87 0.27 -6.57
C GLY A 146 -9.94 -0.24 -7.97
N GLU A 147 -10.81 0.35 -8.77
CA GLU A 147 -11.14 -0.08 -10.12
C GLU A 147 -9.99 -0.85 -10.75
N VAL A 148 -10.25 -2.08 -11.16
CA VAL A 148 -9.41 -2.76 -12.16
C VAL A 148 -9.34 -1.78 -13.31
N SER A 149 -8.31 -0.93 -13.23
CA SER A 149 -8.30 0.35 -13.89
C SER A 149 -8.50 0.16 -15.36
N SER A 150 -9.49 0.83 -15.88
CA SER A 150 -9.54 1.13 -17.31
C SER A 150 -8.11 1.52 -17.72
N VAL A 151 -7.55 0.79 -18.65
CA VAL A 151 -6.18 1.01 -19.13
C VAL A 151 -6.11 2.42 -19.69
N ALA A 152 -5.30 3.28 -19.09
CA ALA A 152 -5.29 4.71 -19.43
C ALA A 152 -4.64 5.03 -20.77
N SER A 153 -3.87 4.10 -21.31
CA SER A 153 -3.21 4.29 -22.61
C SER A 153 -2.94 2.95 -23.30
N PRO A 154 -2.87 2.93 -24.62
CA PRO A 154 -2.44 1.75 -25.38
C PRO A 154 -1.08 1.20 -24.94
N LYS A 155 -0.17 2.07 -24.54
CA LYS A 155 1.16 1.70 -24.03
C LYS A 155 1.07 0.95 -22.70
N GLU A 156 0.22 1.40 -21.79
CA GLU A 156 -0.02 0.71 -20.50
C GLU A 156 -0.69 -0.64 -20.71
N LEU A 157 -1.66 -0.72 -21.64
CA LEU A 157 -2.28 -1.98 -22.03
C LEU A 157 -1.21 -2.96 -22.53
N ALA A 158 -0.38 -2.54 -23.46
CA ALA A 158 0.68 -3.36 -24.00
C ALA A 158 1.66 -3.85 -22.93
N GLN A 159 2.04 -3.00 -21.98
CA GLN A 159 2.90 -3.38 -20.86
C GLN A 159 2.24 -4.42 -19.95
N ARG A 160 0.96 -4.26 -19.60
CA ARG A 160 0.20 -5.22 -18.77
C ARG A 160 0.00 -6.55 -19.51
N MET A 161 -0.33 -6.50 -20.80
CA MET A 161 -0.45 -7.71 -21.61
C MET A 161 0.88 -8.46 -21.74
N ALA A 162 1.99 -7.75 -21.96
CA ALA A 162 3.33 -8.35 -22.02
C ALA A 162 3.74 -8.98 -20.67
N MET A 163 3.32 -8.39 -19.55
CA MET A 163 3.56 -8.93 -18.21
C MET A 163 2.75 -10.20 -17.98
N LEU A 164 1.45 -10.19 -18.31
CA LEU A 164 0.57 -11.36 -18.21
C LEU A 164 1.03 -12.50 -19.12
N ALA A 165 1.44 -12.19 -20.35
CA ALA A 165 1.98 -13.18 -21.29
C ALA A 165 3.25 -13.85 -20.75
N ARG A 166 4.16 -13.09 -20.15
CA ARG A 166 5.35 -13.64 -19.48
C ARG A 166 4.99 -14.55 -18.29
N MET A 167 4.05 -14.14 -17.46
CA MET A 167 3.58 -14.96 -16.34
C MET A 167 2.99 -16.29 -16.80
N ILE A 168 2.12 -16.25 -17.83
CA ILE A 168 1.52 -17.46 -18.42
C ILE A 168 2.61 -18.35 -18.99
N HIS A 169 3.57 -17.77 -19.72
CA HIS A 169 4.72 -18.50 -20.25
C HIS A 169 5.51 -19.20 -19.14
N ASP A 170 5.83 -18.49 -18.05
CA ASP A 170 6.62 -19.04 -16.93
C ASP A 170 5.86 -20.15 -16.20
N VAL A 171 4.53 -20.00 -16.01
CA VAL A 171 3.68 -21.05 -15.42
C VAL A 171 3.63 -22.29 -16.32
N ILE A 172 3.44 -22.11 -17.62
CA ILE A 172 3.45 -23.22 -18.59
C ILE A 172 4.80 -23.93 -18.60
N LYS A 173 5.89 -23.18 -18.60
CA LYS A 173 7.25 -23.72 -18.57
C LYS A 173 7.52 -24.54 -17.31
N LEU A 174 7.08 -24.06 -16.15
CA LEU A 174 7.17 -24.80 -14.89
C LEU A 174 6.31 -26.07 -14.90
N ALA A 175 5.10 -26.00 -15.43
CA ALA A 175 4.19 -27.16 -15.50
C ALA A 175 4.74 -28.23 -16.44
N LEU A 176 5.32 -27.85 -17.58
CA LEU A 176 5.95 -28.78 -18.52
C LEU A 176 7.20 -29.43 -17.91
N ALA A 177 8.05 -28.66 -17.22
CA ALA A 177 9.23 -29.20 -16.55
C ALA A 177 8.86 -30.23 -15.47
N GLN A 178 7.76 -30.03 -14.75
CA GLN A 178 7.27 -30.99 -13.74
C GLN A 178 6.64 -32.24 -14.37
N SER A 179 6.05 -32.14 -15.58
CA SER A 179 5.52 -33.32 -16.28
C SER A 179 6.64 -34.18 -16.86
N ASP A 180 7.72 -33.58 -17.38
CA ASP A 180 8.88 -34.31 -17.89
C ASP A 180 9.61 -35.09 -16.79
N GLU A 181 9.75 -34.52 -15.58
CA GLU A 181 10.29 -35.24 -14.40
C GLU A 181 9.42 -36.43 -13.96
N HIS A 182 8.09 -36.32 -14.11
CA HIS A 182 7.16 -37.40 -13.76
C HIS A 182 7.21 -38.55 -14.76
N ASP A 183 7.39 -38.26 -16.05
CA ASP A 183 7.48 -39.27 -17.09
C ASP A 183 8.82 -40.04 -17.07
N GLU A 184 9.93 -39.39 -16.67
CA GLU A 184 11.22 -40.06 -16.46
C GLU A 184 11.20 -41.03 -15.25
N LEU A 185 10.45 -40.73 -14.18
CA LEU A 185 10.32 -41.59 -13.00
C LEU A 185 9.34 -42.75 -13.20
N ALA A 186 8.41 -42.65 -14.14
CA ALA A 186 7.45 -43.72 -14.46
C ALA A 186 7.98 -44.74 -15.48
N GLY A 187 9.11 -44.49 -16.10
CA GLY A 187 9.75 -45.32 -17.12
C GLY A 187 10.88 -46.25 -16.59
N GLN A 188 11.13 -46.25 -15.26
CA GLN A 188 12.06 -47.16 -14.59
C GLN A 188 11.30 -48.25 -13.84
#